data_cf441bdfef6a6c2d8aa63fe9a318b5a3
#
_entry.id   cf441bdfef6a6c2d8aa63fe9a318b5a3
#
_cell.length_a   1.000
_cell.length_b   1.000
_cell.length_c   1.000
_cell.angle_alpha   90.00
_cell.angle_beta   90.00
_cell.angle_gamma   90.00
#
_symmetry.space_group_name_H-M   'P 1'
#
loop_
_entity.id
_entity.type
_entity.pdbx_description
1 polymer ?
#
loop_
_entity_poly.entity_id
_entity_poly.type
_entity_poly.pdbx_seq_one_letter_code
_entity_poly.pdbx_strand_id
1 'polypeptide(L)'
;QRVRIPGFIVPLDDAQDEGAEFLLVPYYGACVHTPPPPPNQMAFVTMQGGRSVKLALFDAVWMEGTLRIVNYDSPYGSVGYTIEGMSMRPYTGR
;
A
#
# COMPACT_ATOMS: atom_id res chain seq x y z
N GLN A 1 -11.10 5.57 -10.92
CA GLN A 1 -12.13 4.67 -10.36
C GLN A 1 -11.95 4.53 -8.86
N ARG A 2 -13.00 4.78 -8.11
CA ARG A 2 -12.94 4.66 -6.66
C ARG A 2 -12.99 3.20 -6.23
N VAL A 3 -12.09 2.83 -5.32
CA VAL A 3 -12.02 1.46 -4.81
C VAL A 3 -11.92 1.47 -3.29
N ARG A 4 -12.29 0.35 -2.70
CA ARG A 4 -12.10 0.08 -1.28
C ARG A 4 -11.58 -1.34 -1.17
N ILE A 5 -10.30 -1.47 -0.82
CA ILE A 5 -9.65 -2.78 -0.81
C ILE A 5 -8.87 -2.99 0.49
N PRO A 6 -8.79 -4.23 0.96
CA PRO A 6 -7.94 -4.56 2.10
C PRO A 6 -6.53 -4.88 1.66
N GLY A 7 -5.58 -4.73 2.55
CA GLY A 7 -4.22 -5.12 2.28
C GLY A 7 -3.33 -4.89 3.48
N PHE A 8 -2.04 -5.17 3.28
CA PHE A 8 -1.04 -5.01 4.32
C PHE A 8 -0.08 -3.92 3.90
N ILE A 9 0.33 -3.07 4.86
CA ILE A 9 1.21 -1.94 4.61
C ILE A 9 2.65 -2.42 4.54
N VAL A 10 3.39 -1.96 3.50
CA VAL A 10 4.84 -2.08 3.45
C VAL A 10 5.41 -0.68 3.27
N PRO A 11 6.08 -0.12 4.29
CA PRO A 11 6.74 1.19 4.14
C PRO A 11 7.83 1.13 3.09
N LEU A 12 8.06 2.23 2.41
CA LEU A 12 9.10 2.32 1.39
C LEU A 12 10.51 2.33 2.00
N ASP A 13 10.61 2.72 3.25
CA ASP A 13 11.87 2.81 3.99
C ASP A 13 11.69 2.16 5.35
N ASP A 14 12.59 1.24 5.71
CA ASP A 14 12.52 0.50 6.97
C ASP A 14 12.45 1.40 8.20
N ALA A 15 13.10 2.55 8.14
CA ALA A 15 13.13 3.49 9.26
C ALA A 15 11.89 4.38 9.32
N GLN A 16 11.01 4.29 8.32
CA GLN A 16 9.85 5.17 8.22
C GLN A 16 8.69 4.58 9.02
N ASP A 17 8.20 5.32 9.99
CA ASP A 17 7.03 4.92 10.78
C ASP A 17 5.80 5.80 10.51
N GLU A 18 5.97 6.84 9.71
CA GLU A 18 4.89 7.72 9.25
C GLU A 18 5.21 8.21 7.86
N GLY A 19 4.18 8.45 7.08
CA GLY A 19 4.38 9.01 5.76
C GLY A 19 3.10 9.01 4.96
N ALA A 20 3.17 9.62 3.77
CA ALA A 20 2.04 9.72 2.86
C ALA A 20 2.12 8.69 1.73
N GLU A 21 3.24 7.98 1.60
CA GLU A 21 3.48 7.04 0.51
C GLU A 21 3.93 5.70 1.04
N PHE A 22 3.34 4.63 0.54
CA PHE A 22 3.68 3.27 0.95
C PHE A 22 3.13 2.28 -0.08
N LEU A 23 3.52 1.01 0.07
CA LEU A 23 2.95 -0.06 -0.75
C LEU A 23 1.84 -0.76 0.00
N LEU A 24 0.83 -1.22 -0.74
CA LEU A 24 -0.22 -2.08 -0.24
C LEU A 24 -0.07 -3.43 -0.91
N VAL A 25 0.08 -4.50 -0.12
CA VAL A 25 0.34 -5.85 -0.62
C VAL A 25 -0.77 -6.79 -0.17
N PRO A 26 -0.99 -7.91 -0.91
CA PRO A 26 -2.18 -8.74 -0.68
C PRO A 26 -2.04 -9.76 0.44
N TYR A 27 -0.82 -10.01 0.95
CA TYR A 27 -0.66 -11.00 2.01
C TYR A 27 0.47 -10.61 2.94
N TYR A 28 0.38 -11.13 4.16
CA TYR A 28 1.37 -10.89 5.20
C TYR A 28 2.74 -11.46 4.78
N GLY A 29 3.78 -10.68 4.98
CA GLY A 29 5.15 -11.11 4.66
C GLY A 29 5.60 -10.83 3.25
N ALA A 30 4.71 -10.33 2.38
CA ALA A 30 5.08 -10.05 1.00
C ALA A 30 6.22 -9.04 0.92
N CYS A 31 7.13 -9.23 -0.02
CA CYS A 31 8.27 -8.36 -0.31
C CYS A 31 9.38 -8.39 0.74
N VAL A 32 9.14 -8.94 1.93
CA VAL A 32 10.13 -8.96 3.00
C VAL A 32 10.51 -10.39 3.34
N HIS A 33 9.53 -11.24 3.67
CA HIS A 33 9.78 -12.62 4.07
C HIS A 33 9.56 -13.60 2.93
N THR A 34 8.89 -13.16 1.87
CA THR A 34 8.62 -13.97 0.68
C THR A 34 8.90 -13.14 -0.56
N PRO A 35 9.04 -13.77 -1.75
CA PRO A 35 9.21 -13.00 -2.98
C PRO A 35 8.05 -12.03 -3.20
N PRO A 36 8.29 -10.90 -3.89
CA PRO A 36 7.24 -9.94 -4.18
C PRO A 36 6.12 -10.58 -5.00
N PRO A 37 4.87 -10.19 -4.78
CA PRO A 37 3.78 -10.63 -5.66
C PRO A 37 3.93 -10.02 -7.04
N PRO A 38 3.18 -10.52 -8.04
CA PRO A 38 3.18 -9.91 -9.37
C PRO A 38 2.76 -8.43 -9.29
N PRO A 39 3.23 -7.60 -10.24
CA PRO A 39 2.92 -6.15 -10.20
C PRO A 39 1.42 -5.85 -10.15
N ASN A 40 0.58 -6.70 -10.73
CA ASN A 40 -0.86 -6.47 -10.72
C ASN A 40 -1.53 -6.83 -9.39
N GLN A 41 -0.75 -7.22 -8.39
CA GLN A 41 -1.25 -7.50 -7.04
C GLN A 41 -0.69 -6.55 -6.00
N MET A 42 0.05 -5.54 -6.44
CA MET A 42 0.64 -4.55 -5.56
C MET A 42 0.16 -3.16 -5.96
N ALA A 43 -0.04 -2.31 -4.98
CA ALA A 43 -0.43 -0.93 -5.24
C ALA A 43 0.52 0.02 -4.52
N PHE A 44 0.91 1.08 -5.22
CA PHE A 44 1.62 2.20 -4.62
C PHE A 44 0.57 3.21 -4.17
N VAL A 45 0.55 3.52 -2.88
CA VAL A 45 -0.45 4.41 -2.32
C VAL A 45 0.18 5.75 -1.99
N THR A 46 -0.44 6.84 -2.47
CA THR A 46 -0.11 8.21 -2.09
C THR A 46 -1.35 8.79 -1.43
N MET A 47 -1.23 9.20 -0.17
CA MET A 47 -2.37 9.77 0.53
C MET A 47 -2.69 11.16 -0.03
N GLN A 48 -3.97 11.41 -0.23
CA GLN A 48 -4.46 12.66 -0.80
C GLN A 48 -4.01 13.86 0.05
N GLY A 49 -3.52 14.90 -0.61
CA GLY A 49 -3.06 16.10 0.07
C GLY A 49 -1.75 15.92 0.82
N GLY A 50 -1.02 14.81 0.60
CA GLY A 50 0.22 14.55 1.31
C GLY A 50 0.03 14.22 2.78
N ARG A 51 -1.18 13.81 3.17
CA ARG A 51 -1.49 13.54 4.55
C ARG A 51 -0.69 12.35 5.07
N SER A 52 0.01 12.56 6.18
CA SER A 52 0.82 11.52 6.79
C SER A 52 -0.05 10.54 7.59
N VAL A 53 0.24 9.24 7.46
CA VAL A 53 -0.43 8.20 8.23
C VAL A 53 0.62 7.31 8.87
N LYS A 54 0.21 6.60 9.90
CA LYS A 54 1.11 5.68 10.59
C LYS A 54 1.38 4.46 9.70
N LEU A 55 2.65 4.12 9.55
CA LEU A 55 3.09 3.03 8.67
C LEU A 55 3.74 1.94 9.51
N ALA A 56 2.93 1.01 10.00
CA ALA A 56 3.46 -0.16 10.70
C ALA A 56 3.54 -1.32 9.70
N LEU A 57 4.72 -1.94 9.59
CA LEU A 57 4.95 -3.01 8.63
C LEU A 57 3.93 -4.13 8.83
N PHE A 58 3.26 -4.49 7.72
CA PHE A 58 2.23 -5.52 7.66
C PHE A 58 1.00 -5.25 8.51
N ASP A 59 0.73 -3.99 8.88
CA ASP A 59 -0.57 -3.67 9.42
C ASP A 59 -1.65 -3.94 8.36
N ALA A 60 -2.71 -4.61 8.77
CA ALA A 60 -3.84 -4.89 7.90
C ALA A 60 -4.79 -3.70 7.91
N VAL A 61 -5.11 -3.19 6.72
CA VAL A 61 -5.94 -1.98 6.62
C VAL A 61 -6.95 -2.12 5.49
N TRP A 62 -8.03 -1.35 5.59
CA TRP A 62 -8.91 -1.04 4.47
C TRP A 62 -8.44 0.28 3.87
N MET A 63 -8.15 0.26 2.57
CA MET A 63 -7.75 1.47 1.84
C MET A 63 -8.86 1.87 0.91
N GLU A 64 -9.30 3.11 1.01
CA GLU A 64 -10.28 3.70 0.10
C GLU A 64 -9.63 4.84 -0.66
N GLY A 65 -9.80 4.86 -1.97
CA GLY A 65 -9.20 5.89 -2.79
C GLY A 65 -9.50 5.69 -4.27
N THR A 66 -8.79 6.44 -5.09
CA THR A 66 -8.92 6.38 -6.54
C THR A 66 -7.82 5.51 -7.12
N LEU A 67 -8.21 4.45 -7.82
CA LEU A 67 -7.29 3.52 -8.45
C LEU A 67 -6.93 3.99 -9.84
N ARG A 68 -5.65 3.93 -10.17
CA ARG A 68 -5.14 4.22 -11.51
C ARG A 68 -4.18 3.12 -11.92
N ILE A 69 -4.17 2.81 -13.21
CA ILE A 69 -3.24 1.83 -13.77
C ILE A 69 -2.02 2.60 -14.24
N VAL A 70 -1.03 2.73 -13.36
CA VAL A 70 0.20 3.47 -13.63
C VAL A 70 1.35 2.66 -13.06
N ASN A 71 2.35 2.37 -13.88
CA ASN A 71 3.52 1.64 -13.44
C ASN A 71 4.38 2.50 -12.52
N TYR A 72 4.86 1.89 -11.45
CA TYR A 72 5.74 2.54 -10.49
C TYR A 72 6.84 1.56 -10.11
N ASP A 73 8.10 2.00 -10.17
CA ASP A 73 9.24 1.18 -9.79
C ASP A 73 9.56 1.45 -8.32
N SER A 74 9.21 0.48 -7.46
CA SER A 74 9.46 0.59 -6.04
C SER A 74 10.76 -0.12 -5.68
N PRO A 75 11.29 0.10 -4.44
CA PRO A 75 12.43 -0.67 -3.97
C PRO A 75 12.20 -2.18 -3.98
N TYR A 76 10.96 -2.63 -4.02
CA TYR A 76 10.61 -4.05 -3.99
C TYR A 76 10.18 -4.56 -5.36
N GLY A 77 10.32 -3.76 -6.42
CA GLY A 77 9.96 -4.17 -7.78
C GLY A 77 8.91 -3.28 -8.40
N SER A 78 8.50 -3.65 -9.62
CA SER A 78 7.50 -2.88 -10.35
C SER A 78 6.12 -3.07 -9.76
N VAL A 79 5.34 -2.00 -9.71
CA VAL A 79 3.98 -1.97 -9.21
C VAL A 79 3.07 -1.50 -10.34
N GLY A 80 1.99 -2.25 -10.59
CA GLY A 80 1.09 -1.96 -11.72
C GLY A 80 -0.04 -1.00 -11.41
N TYR A 81 -0.29 -0.70 -10.14
CA TYR A 81 -1.41 0.15 -9.75
C TYR A 81 -0.94 1.25 -8.82
N THR A 82 -1.61 2.39 -8.91
CA THR A 82 -1.40 3.51 -7.99
C THR A 82 -2.76 3.88 -7.40
N ILE A 83 -2.80 4.11 -6.09
CA ILE A 83 -4.01 4.54 -5.41
C ILE A 83 -3.76 5.92 -4.80
N GLU A 84 -4.62 6.87 -5.13
CA GLU A 84 -4.67 8.13 -4.40
C GLU A 84 -5.56 7.90 -3.19
N GLY A 85 -4.95 7.71 -2.02
CA GLY A 85 -5.65 7.30 -0.82
C GLY A 85 -6.47 8.42 -0.21
N MET A 86 -7.73 8.14 0.06
CA MET A 86 -8.65 9.09 0.69
C MET A 86 -8.85 8.77 2.16
N SER A 87 -8.90 7.50 2.52
CA SER A 87 -9.00 7.09 3.90
C SER A 87 -8.36 5.72 4.10
N MET A 88 -7.89 5.50 5.32
CA MET A 88 -7.29 4.23 5.71
C MET A 88 -7.81 3.87 7.09
N ARG A 89 -8.33 2.64 7.23
CA ARG A 89 -8.89 2.16 8.49
C ARG A 89 -8.31 0.79 8.81
N PRO A 90 -8.21 0.46 10.10
CA PRO A 90 -7.76 -0.88 10.47
C PRO A 90 -8.69 -1.95 9.91
N TYR A 91 -8.11 -3.04 9.44
CA TYR A 91 -8.87 -4.20 8.98
C TYR A 91 -8.98 -5.18 10.14
N THR A 92 -10.21 -5.43 10.58
CA THR A 92 -10.44 -6.27 11.75
C THR A 92 -10.63 -7.75 11.39
N GLY A 93 -10.69 -8.07 10.11
CA GLY A 93 -10.86 -9.45 9.66
C GLY A 93 -12.28 -9.95 9.74
N ARG A 94 -13.25 -9.07 9.84
CA ARG A 94 -14.64 -9.46 9.98
C ARG A 94 -15.53 -8.84 8.96
#